data_6b5ab55322fab15447e3da298c6684a4
#
_entry.id   6b5ab55322fab15447e3da298c6684a4
#
_cell.length_a   1.000
_cell.length_b   1.000
_cell.length_c   1.000
_cell.angle_alpha   90.00
_cell.angle_beta   90.00
_cell.angle_gamma   90.00
#
_symmetry.space_group_name_H-M   'P 1'
#
loop_
_entity.id
_entity.type
_entity.pdbx_description
1 polymer ?
#
loop_
_entity_poly.entity_id
_entity_poly.type
_entity_poly.pdbx_seq_one_letter_code
_entity_poly.pdbx_strand_id
1 'polypeptide(L)'
;MEHKLSCGVVVVRQTDNGWKTILLRAFHHWDFPKGIREPGEDPMQAALREVAEETGIDDLAFEWGDRFFETGPYSKGKVARYFLARTSQEEITMGLSPETGEPEHHEWRWVSFDEAYDMGSPRVRSIVQWGRQVIGA
;
A
#
# COMPACT_ATOMS: atom_id res chain seq x y z
N MET A 1 -18.93 18.48 0.97
CA MET A 1 -17.47 18.48 0.75
C MET A 1 -17.05 17.04 0.42
N GLU A 2 -16.40 16.86 -0.71
CA GLU A 2 -15.95 15.53 -1.09
C GLU A 2 -14.74 15.12 -0.26
N HIS A 3 -14.74 13.88 0.21
CA HIS A 3 -13.58 13.31 0.86
C HIS A 3 -12.54 12.97 -0.20
N LYS A 4 -11.29 13.31 0.05
CA LYS A 4 -10.21 12.89 -0.83
C LYS A 4 -9.98 11.41 -0.66
N LEU A 5 -9.97 10.68 -1.79
CA LEU A 5 -9.73 9.26 -1.80
C LEU A 5 -8.26 8.99 -2.10
N SER A 6 -7.57 8.35 -1.16
CA SER A 6 -6.26 7.77 -1.41
C SER A 6 -6.46 6.34 -1.90
N CYS A 7 -5.64 5.92 -2.85
CA CYS A 7 -5.69 4.58 -3.41
C CYS A 7 -4.32 3.92 -3.31
N GLY A 8 -4.30 2.69 -2.85
CA GLY A 8 -3.07 1.95 -2.66
C GLY A 8 -3.25 0.47 -2.86
N VAL A 9 -2.19 -0.28 -2.58
CA VAL A 9 -2.19 -1.73 -2.78
C VAL A 9 -1.49 -2.39 -1.60
N VAL A 10 -2.10 -3.47 -1.10
CA VAL A 10 -1.40 -4.44 -0.27
C VAL A 10 -0.60 -5.29 -1.26
N VAL A 11 0.68 -4.97 -1.40
CA VAL A 11 1.56 -5.66 -2.34
C VAL A 11 2.18 -6.87 -1.65
N VAL A 12 1.93 -8.05 -2.19
CA VAL A 12 2.43 -9.29 -1.59
C VAL A 12 3.41 -9.98 -2.52
N ARG A 13 4.42 -10.61 -1.92
CA ARG A 13 5.44 -11.38 -2.63
C ARG A 13 5.61 -12.71 -1.92
N GLN A 14 5.60 -13.78 -2.69
CA GLN A 14 5.82 -15.11 -2.11
C GLN A 14 7.30 -15.41 -2.05
N THR A 15 7.77 -15.87 -0.88
CA THR A 15 9.16 -16.22 -0.63
C THR A 15 9.24 -17.63 -0.08
N ASP A 16 10.45 -18.15 0.08
CA ASP A 16 10.68 -19.45 0.70
C ASP A 16 10.18 -19.49 2.15
N ASN A 17 10.05 -18.31 2.79
CA ASN A 17 9.56 -18.17 4.16
C ASN A 17 8.10 -17.71 4.21
N GLY A 18 7.36 -17.87 3.13
CA GLY A 18 5.95 -17.49 3.04
C GLY A 18 5.72 -16.13 2.42
N TRP A 19 4.51 -15.63 2.63
CA TRP A 19 4.11 -14.34 2.06
C TRP A 19 4.75 -13.18 2.79
N LYS A 20 5.25 -12.21 2.02
CA LYS A 20 5.74 -10.94 2.54
C LYS A 20 4.95 -9.81 1.91
N THR A 21 4.83 -8.71 2.63
CA THR A 21 4.20 -7.50 2.11
C THR A 21 5.15 -6.32 2.35
N ILE A 22 5.06 -5.31 1.49
CA ILE A 22 5.92 -4.14 1.65
C ILE A 22 5.20 -3.08 2.48
N LEU A 23 5.91 -2.54 3.46
CA LEU A 23 5.47 -1.39 4.23
C LEU A 23 6.49 -0.25 4.06
N LEU A 24 5.96 0.95 4.02
CA LEU A 24 6.74 2.18 3.94
C LEU A 24 6.54 2.99 5.22
N ARG A 25 7.62 3.57 5.73
CA ARG A 25 7.56 4.40 6.95
C ARG A 25 7.68 5.87 6.61
N ALA A 26 6.71 6.65 7.10
CA ALA A 26 6.79 8.11 7.12
C ALA A 26 6.75 8.55 8.57
N PHE A 27 7.84 9.15 9.06
CA PHE A 27 8.02 9.50 10.46
C PHE A 27 7.90 8.24 11.35
N HIS A 28 6.84 8.11 12.13
CA HIS A 28 6.60 6.95 13.00
C HIS A 28 5.54 5.99 12.45
N HIS A 29 5.03 6.26 11.25
CA HIS A 29 3.88 5.53 10.73
C HIS A 29 4.27 4.62 9.58
N TRP A 30 3.96 3.32 9.73
CA TRP A 30 4.10 2.33 8.68
C TRP A 30 2.76 2.14 7.98
N ASP A 31 2.77 2.15 6.67
CA ASP A 31 1.57 1.95 5.86
C ASP A 31 1.95 1.32 4.53
N PHE A 32 0.94 0.82 3.83
CA PHE A 32 1.11 0.31 2.47
C PHE A 32 1.29 1.47 1.49
N PRO A 33 1.90 1.23 0.31
CA PRO A 33 2.01 2.27 -0.71
C PRO A 33 0.63 2.78 -1.10
N LYS A 34 0.43 4.08 -1.07
CA LYS A 34 -0.82 4.73 -1.45
C LYS A 34 -0.61 6.22 -1.69
N GLY A 35 -1.56 6.83 -2.35
CA GLY A 35 -1.59 8.27 -2.50
C GLY A 35 -2.91 8.76 -3.07
N ILE A 36 -3.08 10.07 -3.08
CA ILE A 36 -4.35 10.70 -3.46
C ILE A 36 -4.62 10.52 -4.95
N ARG A 37 -5.85 10.08 -5.25
CA ARG A 37 -6.34 9.96 -6.62
C ARG A 37 -6.41 11.35 -7.26
N GLU A 38 -5.94 11.44 -8.49
CA GLU A 38 -6.06 12.66 -9.28
C GLU A 38 -7.46 12.78 -9.88
N PRO A 39 -7.93 14.03 -10.17
CA PRO A 39 -9.24 14.23 -10.77
C PRO A 39 -9.41 13.42 -12.07
N GLY A 40 -10.51 12.68 -12.16
CA GLY A 40 -10.81 11.86 -13.34
C GLY A 40 -10.07 10.52 -13.40
N GLU A 41 -9.18 10.27 -12.46
CA GLU A 41 -8.42 9.02 -12.42
C GLU A 41 -9.27 7.91 -11.78
N ASP A 42 -9.26 6.73 -12.39
CA ASP A 42 -9.90 5.55 -11.80
C ASP A 42 -9.13 5.12 -10.55
N PRO A 43 -9.81 4.66 -9.46
CA PRO A 43 -9.11 4.24 -8.24
C PRO A 43 -8.03 3.19 -8.45
N MET A 44 -8.26 2.20 -9.32
CA MET A 44 -7.24 1.17 -9.62
C MET A 44 -6.03 1.78 -10.32
N GLN A 45 -6.26 2.70 -11.26
CA GLN A 45 -5.17 3.40 -11.94
C GLN A 45 -4.35 4.24 -10.97
N ALA A 46 -5.04 4.93 -10.05
CA ALA A 46 -4.38 5.72 -9.02
C ALA A 46 -3.51 4.84 -8.12
N ALA A 47 -4.04 3.68 -7.72
CA ALA A 47 -3.31 2.73 -6.89
C ALA A 47 -2.04 2.23 -7.59
N LEU A 48 -2.16 1.85 -8.87
CA LEU A 48 -1.00 1.39 -9.66
C LEU A 48 0.06 2.48 -9.79
N ARG A 49 -0.37 3.70 -10.07
CA ARG A 49 0.52 4.84 -10.22
C ARG A 49 1.27 5.13 -8.91
N GLU A 50 0.55 5.16 -7.79
CA GLU A 50 1.16 5.46 -6.49
C GLU A 50 2.16 4.37 -6.08
N VAL A 51 1.84 3.10 -6.31
CA VAL A 51 2.78 2.01 -6.02
C VAL A 51 4.06 2.17 -6.85
N ALA A 52 3.93 2.46 -8.15
CA ALA A 52 5.07 2.66 -9.02
C ALA A 52 5.93 3.85 -8.57
N GLU A 53 5.27 4.97 -8.21
CA GLU A 53 5.97 6.17 -7.75
C GLU A 53 6.71 5.94 -6.43
N GLU A 54 6.09 5.24 -5.49
CA GLU A 54 6.64 5.08 -4.14
C GLU A 54 7.61 3.92 -4.00
N THR A 55 7.50 2.88 -4.84
CA THR A 55 8.30 1.66 -4.69
C THR A 55 9.04 1.22 -5.94
N GLY A 56 8.67 1.75 -7.09
CA GLY A 56 9.22 1.28 -8.37
C GLY A 56 8.63 -0.04 -8.85
N ILE A 57 7.64 -0.59 -8.16
CA ILE A 57 7.00 -1.85 -8.56
C ILE A 57 6.01 -1.58 -9.69
N ASP A 58 6.17 -2.30 -10.81
CA ASP A 58 5.32 -2.13 -11.99
C ASP A 58 4.79 -3.45 -12.56
N ASP A 59 5.00 -4.57 -11.86
CA ASP A 59 4.59 -5.91 -12.31
C ASP A 59 3.41 -6.49 -11.52
N LEU A 60 2.53 -5.64 -10.99
CA LEU A 60 1.44 -6.10 -10.14
C LEU A 60 0.47 -7.00 -10.88
N ALA A 61 0.20 -8.18 -10.30
CA ALA A 61 -0.78 -9.13 -10.79
C ALA A 61 -1.94 -9.23 -9.80
N PHE A 62 -3.14 -8.97 -10.28
CA PHE A 62 -4.36 -8.97 -9.46
C PHE A 62 -5.01 -10.34 -9.47
N GLU A 63 -4.33 -11.32 -8.90
CA GLU A 63 -4.79 -12.73 -8.87
C GLU A 63 -6.10 -12.91 -8.09
N TRP A 64 -6.38 -12.00 -7.14
CA TRP A 64 -7.59 -12.05 -6.31
C TRP A 64 -8.68 -11.10 -6.79
N GLY A 65 -8.51 -10.55 -8.01
CA GLY A 65 -9.48 -9.65 -8.62
C GLY A 65 -9.30 -8.20 -8.19
N ASP A 66 -10.39 -7.46 -8.29
CA ASP A 66 -10.41 -6.02 -8.01
C ASP A 66 -11.04 -5.68 -6.65
N ARG A 67 -11.15 -6.66 -5.77
CA ARG A 67 -11.70 -6.42 -4.44
C ARG A 67 -10.80 -5.48 -3.65
N PHE A 68 -11.39 -4.75 -2.74
CA PHE A 68 -10.66 -3.74 -1.98
C PHE A 68 -11.18 -3.63 -0.55
N PHE A 69 -10.39 -2.98 0.27
CA PHE A 69 -10.73 -2.64 1.65
C PHE A 69 -10.57 -1.15 1.85
N GLU A 70 -11.57 -0.50 2.44
CA GLU A 70 -11.50 0.93 2.71
C GLU A 70 -11.37 1.20 4.19
N THR A 71 -10.57 2.21 4.51
CA THR A 71 -10.42 2.72 5.87
C THR A 71 -10.82 4.19 5.91
N GLY A 72 -11.38 4.60 7.03
CA GLY A 72 -11.75 6.00 7.23
C GLY A 72 -13.24 6.22 7.33
N PRO A 73 -13.63 7.50 7.48
CA PRO A 73 -12.74 8.66 7.46
C PRO A 73 -11.78 8.69 8.66
N TYR A 74 -10.55 9.10 8.39
CA TYR A 74 -9.57 9.34 9.44
C TYR A 74 -8.89 10.67 9.16
N SER A 75 -8.10 11.17 10.08
CA SER A 75 -7.34 12.41 9.97
C SER A 75 -7.86 13.39 8.90
N LYS A 76 -8.70 14.36 9.30
CA LYS A 76 -9.28 15.39 8.41
C LYS A 76 -10.17 14.82 7.30
N GLY A 77 -10.87 13.73 7.59
CA GLY A 77 -11.83 13.15 6.65
C GLY A 77 -11.22 12.33 5.51
N LYS A 78 -9.99 11.90 5.64
CA LYS A 78 -9.35 11.06 4.62
C LYS A 78 -9.99 9.68 4.54
N VAL A 79 -10.13 9.17 3.32
CA VAL A 79 -10.54 7.79 3.07
C VAL A 79 -9.46 7.14 2.22
N ALA A 80 -9.08 5.92 2.55
CA ALA A 80 -8.08 5.17 1.77
C ALA A 80 -8.64 3.84 1.34
N ARG A 81 -8.48 3.52 0.07
CA ARG A 81 -8.91 2.26 -0.55
C ARG A 81 -7.68 1.46 -0.96
N TYR A 82 -7.61 0.22 -0.48
CA TYR A 82 -6.47 -0.66 -0.76
C TYR A 82 -6.94 -1.87 -1.55
N PHE A 83 -6.30 -2.08 -2.70
CA PHE A 83 -6.44 -3.29 -3.49
C PHE A 83 -5.39 -4.31 -3.02
N LEU A 84 -5.39 -5.50 -3.61
CA LEU A 84 -4.46 -6.57 -3.25
C LEU A 84 -3.85 -7.14 -4.52
N ALA A 85 -2.52 -7.17 -4.59
CA ALA A 85 -1.85 -7.65 -5.79
C ALA A 85 -0.50 -8.29 -5.45
N ARG A 86 -0.07 -9.17 -6.33
CA ARG A 86 1.19 -9.90 -6.20
C ARG A 86 2.26 -9.30 -7.08
N THR A 87 3.48 -9.24 -6.56
CA THR A 87 4.66 -8.87 -7.33
C THR A 87 5.70 -9.99 -7.29
N SER A 88 6.53 -10.08 -8.32
CA SER A 88 7.75 -10.88 -8.31
C SER A 88 8.99 -10.03 -8.05
N GLN A 89 8.80 -8.71 -7.98
CA GLN A 89 9.89 -7.76 -7.83
C GLN A 89 10.30 -7.63 -6.36
N GLU A 90 11.56 -7.84 -6.08
CA GLU A 90 12.11 -7.72 -4.73
C GLU A 90 12.71 -6.35 -4.47
N GLU A 91 13.40 -5.80 -5.47
CA GLU A 91 14.08 -4.52 -5.34
C GLU A 91 13.11 -3.35 -5.35
N ILE A 92 13.35 -2.42 -4.43
CA ILE A 92 12.50 -1.25 -4.24
C ILE A 92 13.32 0.01 -4.50
N THR A 93 12.75 0.92 -5.26
CA THR A 93 13.33 2.24 -5.48
C THR A 93 12.28 3.27 -5.08
N MET A 94 12.49 3.91 -3.94
CA MET A 94 11.58 4.95 -3.49
C MET A 94 11.71 6.18 -4.39
N GLY A 95 10.56 6.64 -4.92
CA GLY A 95 10.53 7.83 -5.76
C GLY A 95 10.77 9.09 -4.96
N LEU A 96 11.15 10.15 -5.67
CA LEU A 96 11.40 11.46 -5.07
C LEU A 96 10.17 12.34 -5.22
N SER A 97 9.85 13.07 -4.15
CA SER A 97 8.78 14.06 -4.20
C SER A 97 9.17 15.20 -5.16
N PRO A 98 8.28 15.59 -6.10
CA PRO A 98 8.56 16.72 -6.99
C PRO A 98 8.77 18.04 -6.24
N GLU A 99 8.19 18.15 -5.03
CA GLU A 99 8.24 19.39 -4.26
C GLU A 99 9.56 19.54 -3.48
N THR A 100 10.09 18.43 -2.95
CA THR A 100 11.26 18.47 -2.06
C THR A 100 12.52 17.89 -2.70
N GLY A 101 12.38 17.07 -3.74
CA GLY A 101 13.49 16.34 -4.33
C GLY A 101 13.97 15.17 -3.48
N GLU A 102 13.25 14.85 -2.41
CA GLU A 102 13.58 13.76 -1.50
C GLU A 102 12.44 12.75 -1.44
N PRO A 103 12.69 11.50 -1.00
CA PRO A 103 11.61 10.52 -0.81
C PRO A 103 10.60 11.00 0.22
N GLU A 104 9.32 10.73 -0.03
CA GLU A 104 8.25 11.02 0.93
C GLU A 104 8.31 10.10 2.14
N HIS A 105 8.88 8.90 1.95
CA HIS A 105 9.04 7.90 2.99
C HIS A 105 10.50 7.78 3.38
N HIS A 106 10.75 7.40 4.62
CA HIS A 106 12.09 7.33 5.20
C HIS A 106 12.68 5.93 5.14
N GLU A 107 11.83 4.91 5.02
CA GLU A 107 12.26 3.52 5.06
C GLU A 107 11.21 2.63 4.38
N TRP A 108 11.65 1.49 3.84
CA TRP A 108 10.76 0.44 3.37
C TRP A 108 11.24 -0.91 3.90
N ARG A 109 10.30 -1.85 4.06
CA ARG A 109 10.63 -3.22 4.47
C ARG A 109 9.67 -4.22 3.86
N TRP A 110 10.22 -5.35 3.45
CA TRP A 110 9.43 -6.55 3.19
C TRP A 110 9.27 -7.27 4.54
N VAL A 111 8.02 -7.47 4.97
CA VAL A 111 7.71 -8.05 6.28
C VAL A 111 6.66 -9.14 6.14
N SER A 112 6.63 -10.05 7.11
CA SER A 112 5.53 -11.02 7.20
C SER A 112 4.24 -10.30 7.61
N PHE A 113 3.09 -10.96 7.44
CA PHE A 113 1.83 -10.38 7.90
C PHE A 113 1.80 -10.22 9.42
N ASP A 114 2.42 -11.12 10.16
CA ASP A 114 2.53 -10.99 11.61
C ASP A 114 3.35 -9.75 11.99
N GLU A 115 4.49 -9.55 11.34
CA GLU A 115 5.30 -8.36 11.55
C GLU A 115 4.55 -7.08 11.16
N ALA A 116 3.86 -7.12 10.02
CA ALA A 116 3.08 -5.97 9.54
C ALA A 116 1.99 -5.60 10.55
N TYR A 117 1.34 -6.60 11.13
CA TYR A 117 0.32 -6.38 12.14
C TYR A 117 0.91 -5.66 13.35
N ASP A 118 2.08 -6.12 13.82
CA ASP A 118 2.74 -5.53 14.99
C ASP A 118 3.24 -4.09 14.73
N MET A 119 3.65 -3.81 13.49
CA MET A 119 4.18 -2.50 13.12
C MET A 119 3.08 -1.45 12.88
N GLY A 120 1.89 -1.89 12.56
CA GLY A 120 0.82 -1.01 12.11
C GLY A 120 0.01 -0.37 13.24
N SER A 121 -0.57 0.79 12.93
CA SER A 121 -1.63 1.40 13.74
C SER A 121 -2.88 0.52 13.68
N PRO A 122 -3.89 0.76 14.54
CA PRO A 122 -5.16 0.01 14.44
C PRO A 122 -5.77 0.03 13.05
N ARG A 123 -5.69 1.15 12.34
CA ARG A 123 -6.18 1.26 10.95
C ARG A 123 -5.41 0.32 10.02
N VAL A 124 -4.09 0.33 10.10
CA VAL A 124 -3.24 -0.53 9.25
C VAL A 124 -3.43 -2.00 9.60
N ARG A 125 -3.61 -2.32 10.89
CA ARG A 125 -3.87 -3.70 11.33
C ARG A 125 -5.12 -4.28 10.68
N SER A 126 -6.17 -3.48 10.52
CA SER A 126 -7.39 -3.92 9.84
C SER A 126 -7.12 -4.29 8.39
N ILE A 127 -6.27 -3.53 7.71
CA ILE A 127 -5.88 -3.81 6.33
C ILE A 127 -5.07 -5.10 6.24
N VAL A 128 -4.14 -5.29 7.18
CA VAL A 128 -3.30 -6.50 7.26
C VAL A 128 -4.19 -7.74 7.40
N GLN A 129 -5.17 -7.69 8.31
CA GLN A 129 -6.08 -8.81 8.54
C GLN A 129 -6.91 -9.11 7.30
N TRP A 130 -7.41 -8.08 6.63
CA TRP A 130 -8.16 -8.26 5.39
C TRP A 130 -7.31 -8.93 4.31
N GLY A 131 -6.10 -8.43 4.07
CA GLY A 131 -5.21 -9.00 3.06
C GLY A 131 -4.86 -10.46 3.35
N ARG A 132 -4.52 -10.74 4.60
CA ARG A 132 -4.22 -12.10 5.06
C ARG A 132 -5.40 -13.04 4.82
N GLN A 133 -6.60 -12.60 5.12
CA GLN A 133 -7.81 -13.40 4.95
C GLN A 133 -8.06 -13.70 3.47
N VAL A 134 -7.91 -12.71 2.60
CA VAL A 134 -8.15 -12.88 1.17
C VAL A 134 -7.19 -13.89 0.55
N ILE A 135 -5.91 -13.81 0.89
CA ILE A 135 -4.91 -14.74 0.33
C ILE A 135 -4.88 -16.09 1.04
N GLY A 136 -5.56 -16.23 2.17
CA GLY A 136 -5.61 -17.48 2.92
C GLY A 136 -4.33 -17.76 3.71
N ALA A 137 -3.66 -16.70 4.11
CA ALA A 137 -2.39 -16.84 4.84
C ALA A 137 -2.56 -16.89 6.36
#